data_28607b4366e6b0c9d134b6478707d6aa
#
_entry.id   28607b4366e6b0c9d134b6478707d6aa
#
_cell.length_a   1.000
_cell.length_b   1.000
_cell.length_c   1.000
_cell.angle_alpha   90.00
_cell.angle_beta   90.00
_cell.angle_gamma   90.00
#
_symmetry.space_group_name_H-M   'P 1'
#
loop_
_entity.id
_entity.type
_entity.pdbx_description
1 polymer ?
#
loop_
_entity_poly.entity_id
_entity_poly.type
_entity_poly.pdbx_seq_one_letter_code
_entity_poly.pdbx_strand_id
1 'polypeptide(L)' 'AHYEADMNKINKKDARFDTELSQLETERNAIKEEIDTLKNVAKENVDRTFKIFT' A
#
# COMPACT_ATOMS: atom_id res chain seq x y z
N ALA A 1 16.28 -6.17 37.02
CA ALA A 1 15.24 -7.11 36.68
C ALA A 1 14.05 -6.42 35.97
N HIS A 2 13.45 -5.37 36.59
CA HIS A 2 12.33 -4.64 35.94
C HIS A 2 12.77 -3.87 34.71
N TYR A 3 13.96 -3.35 34.68
CA TYR A 3 14.49 -2.54 33.61
C TYR A 3 14.63 -3.36 32.32
N GLU A 4 15.18 -4.58 32.41
CA GLU A 4 15.35 -5.45 31.25
C GLU A 4 14.01 -5.90 30.64
N ALA A 5 13.03 -6.21 31.49
CA ALA A 5 11.70 -6.59 31.04
C ALA A 5 11.03 -5.44 30.31
N ASP A 6 11.16 -4.21 30.81
CA ASP A 6 10.59 -3.03 30.15
C ASP A 6 11.27 -2.73 28.82
N MET A 7 12.58 -2.87 28.75
CA MET A 7 13.33 -2.71 27.48
C MET A 7 12.93 -3.75 26.45
N ASN A 8 12.74 -4.99 26.86
CA ASN A 8 12.28 -6.06 25.95
C ASN A 8 10.88 -5.78 25.41
N LYS A 9 9.98 -5.25 26.24
CA LYS A 9 8.64 -4.86 25.80
C LYS A 9 8.68 -3.73 24.78
N ILE A 10 9.52 -2.72 25.02
CA ILE A 10 9.69 -1.61 24.10
C ILE A 10 10.26 -2.10 22.77
N ASN A 11 11.28 -2.94 22.80
CA ASN A 11 11.89 -3.49 21.60
C ASN A 11 10.89 -4.33 20.78
N LYS A 12 10.03 -5.12 21.42
CA LYS A 12 8.99 -5.89 20.75
C LYS A 12 7.94 -4.99 20.10
N LYS A 13 7.56 -3.91 20.77
CA LYS A 13 6.61 -2.94 20.22
C LYS A 13 7.19 -2.23 19.01
N ASP A 14 8.45 -1.80 19.09
CA ASP A 14 9.13 -1.15 17.98
C ASP A 14 9.22 -2.08 16.76
N ALA A 15 9.59 -3.34 16.96
CA ALA A 15 9.63 -4.33 15.88
C ALA A 15 8.26 -4.56 15.26
N ARG A 16 7.20 -4.57 16.07
CA ARG A 16 5.82 -4.71 15.58
C ARG A 16 5.41 -3.48 14.76
N PHE A 17 5.71 -2.28 15.23
CA PHE A 17 5.44 -1.05 14.50
C PHE A 17 6.16 -1.03 13.15
N ASP A 18 7.43 -1.42 13.12
CA ASP A 18 8.19 -1.49 11.88
C ASP A 18 7.56 -2.46 10.88
N THR A 19 7.11 -3.61 11.35
CA THR A 19 6.42 -4.60 10.53
C THR A 19 5.10 -4.03 9.99
N GLU A 20 4.31 -3.39 10.84
CA GLU A 20 3.04 -2.78 10.46
C GLU A 20 3.25 -1.66 9.42
N LEU A 21 4.26 -0.83 9.62
CA LEU A 21 4.60 0.22 8.66
C LEU A 21 4.99 -0.36 7.30
N SER A 22 5.81 -1.41 7.29
CA SER A 22 6.20 -2.09 6.06
C SER A 22 5.00 -2.68 5.34
N GLN A 23 4.07 -3.30 6.06
CA GLN A 23 2.84 -3.84 5.49
C GLN A 23 1.97 -2.73 4.90
N LEU A 24 1.82 -1.62 5.61
CA LEU A 24 1.05 -0.47 5.15
C LEU A 24 1.65 0.13 3.87
N GLU A 25 2.97 0.27 3.81
CA GLU A 25 3.65 0.75 2.61
C GLU A 25 3.43 -0.18 1.42
N THR A 26 3.52 -1.49 1.64
CA THR A 26 3.26 -2.49 0.60
C THR A 26 1.81 -2.40 0.10
N GLU A 27 0.85 -2.33 1.01
CA GLU A 27 -0.56 -2.19 0.66
C GLU A 27 -0.83 -0.88 -0.08
N ARG A 28 -0.25 0.22 0.38
CA ARG A 28 -0.37 1.52 -0.28
C ARG A 28 0.15 1.48 -1.70
N ASN A 29 1.32 0.87 -1.91
CA ASN A 29 1.91 0.74 -3.24
C ASN A 29 1.05 -0.15 -4.15
N ALA A 30 0.51 -1.25 -3.63
CA ALA A 30 -0.39 -2.12 -4.38
C ALA A 30 -1.66 -1.37 -4.80
N ILE A 31 -2.26 -0.61 -3.90
CA ILE A 31 -3.45 0.21 -4.21
C ILE A 31 -3.12 1.26 -5.26
N LYS A 32 -1.97 1.91 -5.15
CA LYS A 32 -1.54 2.90 -6.13
C LYS A 32 -1.41 2.27 -7.53
N GLU A 33 -0.82 1.08 -7.62
CA GLU A 33 -0.72 0.36 -8.89
C GLU A 33 -2.08 -0.02 -9.44
N GLU A 34 -3.01 -0.46 -8.59
CA GLU A 34 -4.38 -0.76 -9.00
C GLU A 34 -5.10 0.48 -9.54
N ILE A 35 -4.94 1.62 -8.89
CA ILE A 35 -5.51 2.88 -9.35
C ILE A 35 -4.94 3.27 -10.72
N ASP A 36 -3.63 3.16 -10.88
CA ASP A 36 -2.98 3.47 -12.16
C ASP A 36 -3.48 2.54 -13.27
N THR A 37 -3.63 1.26 -12.99
CA THR A 37 -4.18 0.29 -13.93
C THR A 37 -5.63 0.64 -14.32
N LEU A 38 -6.45 0.98 -13.33
CA LEU A 38 -7.84 1.39 -13.58
C LEU A 38 -7.93 2.66 -14.43
N LYS A 39 -7.07 3.63 -14.17
CA LYS A 39 -7.00 4.85 -14.99
C LYS A 39 -6.62 4.54 -16.43
N ASN A 40 -5.67 3.64 -16.64
CA ASN A 40 -5.27 3.24 -17.98
C ASN A 40 -6.39 2.50 -18.72
N VAL A 41 -7.08 1.58 -18.03
CA VAL A 41 -8.22 0.87 -18.62
C VAL A 41 -9.35 1.85 -18.97
N ALA A 42 -9.65 2.79 -18.07
CA ALA A 42 -10.68 3.80 -18.34
C ALA A 42 -10.31 4.66 -19.56
N LYS A 43 -9.06 5.06 -19.67
CA LYS A 43 -8.57 5.83 -20.80
C LYS A 43 -8.70 5.05 -22.11
N GLU A 44 -8.32 3.77 -22.11
CA GLU A 44 -8.46 2.91 -23.29
C GLU A 44 -9.91 2.73 -23.68
N ASN A 45 -10.81 2.57 -22.72
CA ASN A 45 -12.25 2.44 -22.99
C ASN A 45 -12.82 3.71 -23.60
N VAL A 46 -12.43 4.88 -23.10
CA VAL A 46 -12.85 6.16 -23.67
C VAL A 46 -12.33 6.30 -25.10
N ASP A 47 -11.07 5.97 -25.34
CA ASP A 47 -10.47 6.04 -26.67
C ASP A 47 -11.17 5.11 -27.66
N ARG A 48 -11.51 3.89 -27.26
CA ARG A 48 -12.25 2.93 -28.09
C ARG A 48 -13.64 3.46 -28.42
N THR A 49 -14.35 3.95 -27.41
CA THR A 49 -15.69 4.49 -27.58
C THR A 49 -15.68 5.66 -28.56
N PHE A 50 -14.69 6.53 -28.42
CA PHE A 50 -14.51 7.65 -29.32
C PHE A 50 -14.29 7.19 -30.77
N LYS A 51 -13.45 6.18 -30.98
CA LYS A 51 -13.19 5.62 -32.32
C LYS A 51 -14.45 4.99 -32.93
N ILE A 52 -15.29 4.35 -32.14
CA ILE A 52 -16.52 3.75 -32.60
C ILE A 52 -17.49 4.82 -33.09
N PHE A 53 -17.52 5.99 -32.45
CA PHE A 53 -18.42 7.09 -32.84
C PHE A 53 -17.89 7.95 -33.98
N THR A 54 -16.63 7.86 -34.26
CA THR A 54 -16.04 8.60 -35.38
C THR A 54 -15.81 7.72 -36.57
#